data_b1051f714d84cd04a0377201759e11c7
#
_entry.id   b1051f714d84cd04a0377201759e11c7
#
_cell.length_a   1.000
_cell.length_b   1.000
_cell.length_c   1.000
_cell.angle_alpha   90.00
_cell.angle_beta   90.00
_cell.angle_gamma   90.00
#
_symmetry.space_group_name_H-M   'P 1'
#
loop_
_entity.id
_entity.type
_entity.pdbx_description
1 polymer ?
#
loop_
_entity_poly.entity_id
_entity_poly.type
_entity_poly.pdbx_seq_one_letter_code
_entity_poly.pdbx_strand_id
1 'polypeptide(L)'
;MFDPKKPTVLLLGRWQPWHDGHLALFKRALAKTGQVVIQIRDVKDSSGGEGQEDNPFSFSEISDDIEKKLSDSGFKIKEDYIIQFVPNITNITYGRGVGYKIEQESFESEIESISATKIRKELRNEGKIK
;
A
#
# COMPACT_ATOMS: atom_id res chain seq x y z
N MET A 1 3.06 -6.58 19.83
CA MET A 1 2.22 -7.39 18.96
C MET A 1 1.04 -6.59 18.43
N PHE A 2 0.68 -6.77 17.18
CA PHE A 2 -0.47 -6.08 16.59
C PHE A 2 -1.74 -6.39 17.39
N ASP A 3 -2.47 -5.34 17.81
CA ASP A 3 -3.68 -5.48 18.61
C ASP A 3 -4.87 -4.91 17.84
N PRO A 4 -5.82 -5.74 17.38
CA PRO A 4 -6.97 -5.26 16.59
C PRO A 4 -7.85 -4.23 17.31
N LYS A 5 -7.74 -4.10 18.62
CA LYS A 5 -8.54 -3.16 19.40
C LYS A 5 -7.90 -1.79 19.56
N LYS A 6 -6.62 -1.65 19.22
CA LYS A 6 -5.92 -0.36 19.30
C LYS A 6 -6.16 0.48 18.06
N PRO A 7 -6.05 1.80 18.18
CA PRO A 7 -6.10 2.67 17.01
C PRO A 7 -5.10 2.22 15.94
N THR A 8 -5.57 2.17 14.70
CA THR A 8 -4.81 1.62 13.58
C THR A 8 -5.00 2.51 12.35
N VAL A 9 -3.94 2.75 11.61
CA VAL A 9 -4.04 3.44 10.33
C VAL A 9 -4.27 2.41 9.23
N LEU A 10 -5.22 2.70 8.34
CA LEU A 10 -5.48 1.92 7.14
C LEU A 10 -4.73 2.54 5.96
N LEU A 11 -3.94 1.71 5.28
CA LEU A 11 -3.40 2.05 3.97
C LEU A 11 -4.07 1.15 2.94
N LEU A 12 -4.88 1.73 2.07
CA LEU A 12 -5.58 1.02 1.00
C LEU A 12 -4.93 1.34 -0.33
N GLY A 13 -4.54 0.33 -1.09
CA GLY A 13 -3.91 0.57 -2.37
C GLY A 13 -3.79 -0.67 -3.24
N ARG A 14 -3.25 -0.46 -4.45
CA ARG A 14 -2.95 -1.54 -5.40
C ARG A 14 -1.54 -2.11 -5.18
N TRP A 15 -0.60 -1.24 -4.82
CA TRP A 15 0.81 -1.55 -4.54
C TRP A 15 1.49 -2.30 -5.71
N GLN A 16 1.43 -1.75 -6.91
CA GLN A 16 1.81 -2.40 -8.18
C GLN A 16 3.10 -1.83 -8.83
N PRO A 17 4.30 -1.99 -8.24
CA PRO A 17 4.62 -2.62 -6.97
C PRO A 17 4.71 -1.62 -5.82
N TRP A 18 4.97 -2.10 -4.62
CA TRP A 18 5.38 -1.29 -3.48
C TRP A 18 6.74 -0.63 -3.78
N HIS A 19 6.87 0.65 -3.43
CA HIS A 19 8.12 1.40 -3.68
C HIS A 19 8.44 2.34 -2.51
N ASP A 20 9.52 3.10 -2.64
CA ASP A 20 9.99 3.96 -1.55
C ASP A 20 9.01 5.08 -1.17
N GLY A 21 8.18 5.54 -2.10
CA GLY A 21 7.09 6.47 -1.79
C GLY A 21 6.06 5.83 -0.85
N HIS A 22 5.76 4.56 -1.06
CA HIS A 22 4.88 3.79 -0.18
C HIS A 22 5.54 3.54 1.19
N LEU A 23 6.84 3.31 1.23
CA LEU A 23 7.58 3.19 2.48
C LEU A 23 7.50 4.47 3.30
N ALA A 24 7.66 5.63 2.65
CA ALA A 24 7.52 6.92 3.32
C ALA A 24 6.12 7.10 3.90
N LEU A 25 5.08 6.73 3.14
CA LEU A 25 3.70 6.75 3.59
C LEU A 25 3.48 5.83 4.79
N PHE A 26 4.02 4.60 4.73
CA PHE A 26 3.93 3.63 5.82
C PHE A 26 4.58 4.17 7.11
N LYS A 27 5.77 4.74 7.01
CA LYS A 27 6.46 5.30 8.18
C LYS A 27 5.64 6.42 8.83
N ARG A 28 5.04 7.27 8.02
CA ARG A 28 4.20 8.36 8.52
C ARG A 28 2.92 7.82 9.17
N ALA A 29 2.30 6.81 8.57
CA ALA A 29 1.12 6.15 9.13
C ALA A 29 1.45 5.49 10.47
N LEU A 30 2.56 4.76 10.55
CA LEU A 30 3.00 4.08 11.77
C LEU A 30 3.22 5.07 12.91
N ALA A 31 3.76 6.27 12.61
CA ALA A 31 3.97 7.31 13.60
C ALA A 31 2.67 7.85 14.20
N LYS A 32 1.54 7.71 13.51
CA LYS A 32 0.24 8.20 14.00
C LYS A 32 -0.36 7.35 15.11
N THR A 33 -0.28 6.03 14.98
CA THR A 33 -0.95 5.11 15.89
C THR A 33 -0.08 3.97 16.42
N GLY A 34 1.09 3.76 15.85
CA GLY A 34 1.98 2.67 16.25
C GLY A 34 1.71 1.34 15.58
N GLN A 35 0.66 1.23 14.79
CA GLN A 35 0.37 0.04 13.98
C GLN A 35 -0.45 0.39 12.75
N VAL A 36 -0.31 -0.43 11.70
CA VAL A 36 -0.89 -0.16 10.38
C VAL A 36 -1.49 -1.44 9.81
N VAL A 37 -2.65 -1.32 9.16
CA VAL A 37 -3.16 -2.37 8.29
C VAL A 37 -2.94 -1.95 6.84
N ILE A 38 -2.29 -2.81 6.06
CA ILE A 38 -2.06 -2.60 4.64
C ILE A 38 -3.07 -3.47 3.89
N GLN A 39 -4.03 -2.83 3.23
CA GLN A 39 -5.03 -3.54 2.43
C GLN A 39 -4.62 -3.50 0.97
N ILE A 40 -4.58 -4.69 0.36
CA ILE A 40 -4.22 -4.87 -1.04
C ILE A 40 -5.49 -5.13 -1.83
N ARG A 41 -5.81 -4.22 -2.75
CA ARG A 41 -7.00 -4.34 -3.61
C ARG A 41 -6.80 -5.43 -4.65
N ASP A 42 -7.85 -6.22 -4.87
CA ASP A 42 -7.86 -7.29 -5.88
C ASP A 42 -8.09 -6.70 -7.27
N VAL A 43 -7.01 -6.36 -7.95
CA VAL A 43 -7.06 -5.71 -9.27
C VAL A 43 -6.20 -6.38 -10.33
N LYS A 44 -5.60 -7.54 -10.04
CA LYS A 44 -4.73 -8.20 -11.02
C LYS A 44 -5.45 -8.39 -12.35
N ASP A 45 -4.82 -7.93 -13.43
CA ASP A 45 -5.32 -8.02 -14.81
C ASP A 45 -6.65 -7.30 -15.03
N SER A 46 -7.03 -6.38 -14.14
CA SER A 46 -8.23 -5.57 -14.28
C SER A 46 -7.93 -4.12 -13.93
N SER A 47 -8.90 -3.22 -14.19
CA SER A 47 -8.75 -1.82 -13.86
C SER A 47 -8.96 -1.56 -12.37
N GLY A 48 -8.09 -0.76 -11.78
CA GLY A 48 -8.25 -0.24 -10.42
C GLY A 48 -9.03 1.06 -10.36
N GLY A 49 -9.44 1.58 -11.53
CA GLY A 49 -10.10 2.87 -11.67
C GLY A 49 -9.39 3.73 -12.71
N GLU A 50 -9.85 4.95 -12.92
CA GLU A 50 -9.24 5.88 -13.88
C GLU A 50 -7.75 6.06 -13.60
N GLY A 51 -6.92 5.86 -14.62
CA GLY A 51 -5.47 5.95 -14.52
C GLY A 51 -4.80 4.75 -13.83
N GLN A 52 -5.57 3.68 -13.54
CA GLN A 52 -5.08 2.53 -12.78
C GLN A 52 -5.37 1.20 -13.49
N GLU A 53 -5.20 1.17 -14.81
CA GLU A 53 -5.55 0.01 -15.64
C GLU A 53 -4.47 -1.07 -15.67
N ASP A 54 -3.23 -0.74 -15.30
CA ASP A 54 -2.08 -1.64 -15.41
C ASP A 54 -1.76 -2.29 -14.07
N ASN A 55 -2.17 -3.55 -13.90
CA ASN A 55 -2.06 -4.27 -12.64
C ASN A 55 -1.51 -5.69 -12.87
N PRO A 56 -0.19 -5.83 -13.15
CA PRO A 56 0.41 -7.12 -13.50
C PRO A 56 0.65 -8.07 -12.32
N PHE A 57 0.60 -7.58 -11.08
CA PHE A 57 0.99 -8.38 -9.91
C PHE A 57 -0.21 -8.98 -9.18
N SER A 58 -0.05 -10.24 -8.74
CA SER A 58 -1.05 -10.93 -7.89
C SER A 58 -0.92 -10.50 -6.43
N PHE A 59 -1.93 -10.82 -5.62
CA PHE A 59 -1.87 -10.59 -4.18
C PHE A 59 -0.63 -11.23 -3.54
N SER A 60 -0.34 -12.49 -3.86
CA SER A 60 0.82 -13.19 -3.29
C SER A 60 2.13 -12.49 -3.61
N GLU A 61 2.31 -12.07 -4.86
CA GLU A 61 3.50 -11.36 -5.30
C GLU A 61 3.65 -10.03 -4.55
N ILE A 62 2.55 -9.29 -4.40
CA ILE A 62 2.56 -7.98 -3.70
C ILE A 62 2.80 -8.17 -2.22
N SER A 63 2.12 -9.12 -1.59
CA SER A 63 2.26 -9.40 -0.17
C SER A 63 3.69 -9.79 0.19
N ASP A 64 4.28 -10.70 -0.57
CA ASP A 64 5.67 -11.14 -0.36
C ASP A 64 6.66 -9.97 -0.55
N ASP A 65 6.43 -9.15 -1.57
CA ASP A 65 7.25 -7.98 -1.88
C ASP A 65 7.21 -6.94 -0.74
N ILE A 66 6.02 -6.62 -0.25
CA ILE A 66 5.84 -5.67 0.86
C ILE A 66 6.53 -6.20 2.11
N GLU A 67 6.27 -7.46 2.46
CA GLU A 67 6.85 -8.06 3.66
C GLU A 67 8.37 -8.05 3.63
N LYS A 68 8.96 -8.39 2.48
CA LYS A 68 10.40 -8.35 2.31
C LYS A 68 10.96 -6.95 2.45
N LYS A 69 10.37 -5.98 1.75
CA LYS A 69 10.84 -4.59 1.75
C LYS A 69 10.70 -3.94 3.12
N LEU A 70 9.61 -4.21 3.83
CA LEU A 70 9.43 -3.71 5.19
C LEU A 70 10.39 -4.38 6.17
N SER A 71 10.63 -5.68 6.03
CA SER A 71 11.62 -6.40 6.84
C SER A 71 13.02 -5.83 6.65
N ASP A 72 13.40 -5.55 5.40
CA ASP A 72 14.70 -4.94 5.08
C ASP A 72 14.84 -3.54 5.71
N SER A 73 13.73 -2.86 5.97
CA SER A 73 13.70 -1.55 6.63
C SER A 73 13.52 -1.63 8.14
N GLY A 74 13.49 -2.83 8.72
CA GLY A 74 13.42 -3.04 10.16
C GLY A 74 12.01 -3.17 10.74
N PHE A 75 10.98 -3.28 9.91
CA PHE A 75 9.59 -3.43 10.36
C PHE A 75 9.16 -4.90 10.32
N LYS A 76 8.33 -5.29 11.30
CA LYS A 76 7.94 -6.69 11.47
C LYS A 76 6.44 -6.88 11.29
N ILE A 77 6.08 -7.84 10.43
CA ILE A 77 4.68 -8.25 10.28
C ILE A 77 4.15 -8.80 11.62
N LYS A 78 2.88 -8.53 11.92
CA LYS A 78 2.20 -8.90 13.17
C LYS A 78 2.65 -8.10 14.40
N GLU A 79 3.70 -7.30 14.27
CA GLU A 79 4.11 -6.33 15.29
C GLU A 79 3.72 -4.92 14.86
N ASP A 80 4.31 -4.45 13.78
CA ASP A 80 4.11 -3.09 13.27
C ASP A 80 2.91 -2.99 12.32
N TYR A 81 2.60 -4.07 11.62
CA TYR A 81 1.55 -4.08 10.61
C TYR A 81 1.00 -5.48 10.36
N ILE A 82 -0.16 -5.51 9.69
CA ILE A 82 -0.72 -6.72 9.08
C ILE A 82 -1.09 -6.40 7.63
N ILE A 83 -1.23 -7.44 6.81
CA ILE A 83 -1.63 -7.32 5.40
C ILE A 83 -2.97 -8.03 5.23
N GLN A 84 -3.89 -7.37 4.53
CA GLN A 84 -5.21 -7.93 4.21
C GLN A 84 -5.48 -7.85 2.72
N PHE A 85 -6.02 -8.93 2.17
CA PHE A 85 -6.51 -8.96 0.80
C PHE A 85 -7.97 -8.49 0.80
N VAL A 86 -8.28 -7.51 -0.02
CA VAL A 86 -9.61 -6.90 -0.06
C VAL A 86 -10.11 -6.81 -1.50
N PRO A 87 -11.44 -6.76 -1.71
CA PRO A 87 -11.98 -6.51 -3.05
C PRO A 87 -11.45 -5.21 -3.66
N ASN A 88 -11.79 -4.97 -4.92
CA ASN A 88 -11.42 -3.75 -5.63
C ASN A 88 -12.20 -2.53 -5.08
N ILE A 89 -11.80 -2.07 -3.90
CA ILE A 89 -12.44 -0.96 -3.20
C ILE A 89 -12.06 0.35 -3.89
N THR A 90 -13.06 1.07 -4.37
CA THR A 90 -12.89 2.36 -5.06
C THR A 90 -13.62 3.51 -4.36
N ASN A 91 -14.32 3.23 -3.28
CA ASN A 91 -15.06 4.24 -2.53
C ASN A 91 -15.01 3.91 -1.04
N ILE A 92 -14.71 4.93 -0.24
CA ILE A 92 -14.71 4.82 1.23
C ILE A 92 -15.76 5.79 1.73
N THR A 93 -16.87 5.26 2.24
CA THR A 93 -18.02 6.05 2.69
C THR A 93 -18.31 5.75 4.15
N TYR A 94 -18.54 6.78 4.93
CA TYR A 94 -18.97 6.63 6.32
C TYR A 94 -20.14 7.56 6.62
N GLY A 95 -20.99 7.16 7.59
CA GLY A 95 -22.22 7.90 7.90
C GLY A 95 -22.02 9.00 8.95
N ARG A 96 -21.12 8.79 9.90
CA ARG A 96 -20.84 9.76 10.98
C ARG A 96 -19.33 9.87 11.18
N GLY A 97 -18.84 11.09 11.32
CA GLY A 97 -17.41 11.35 11.47
C GLY A 97 -16.81 11.00 12.84
N VAL A 98 -17.50 10.22 13.66
CA VAL A 98 -17.05 9.90 15.02
C VAL A 98 -15.95 8.85 14.96
N GLY A 99 -14.74 9.22 15.38
CA GLY A 99 -13.63 8.30 15.49
C GLY A 99 -12.86 8.01 14.20
N TYR A 100 -13.28 8.60 13.09
CA TYR A 100 -12.62 8.37 11.79
C TYR A 100 -11.93 9.63 11.28
N LYS A 101 -10.72 9.45 10.76
CA LYS A 101 -10.00 10.49 10.03
C LYS A 101 -9.67 9.95 8.65
N ILE A 102 -9.97 10.71 7.61
CA ILE A 102 -9.57 10.38 6.25
C ILE A 102 -8.60 11.46 5.82
N GLU A 103 -7.33 11.08 5.63
CA GLU A 103 -6.25 12.03 5.40
C GLU A 103 -5.49 11.69 4.13
N GLN A 104 -5.09 12.71 3.39
CA GLN A 104 -4.16 12.59 2.29
C GLN A 104 -2.80 13.10 2.76
N GLU A 105 -1.76 12.30 2.60
CA GLU A 105 -0.40 12.70 2.92
C GLU A 105 0.28 13.33 1.70
N SER A 106 1.02 14.40 1.96
CA SER A 106 1.85 15.03 0.95
C SER A 106 3.31 14.92 1.36
N PHE A 107 4.18 14.67 0.39
CA PHE A 107 5.61 14.49 0.60
C PHE A 107 6.39 15.47 -0.27
N GLU A 108 7.70 15.55 -0.04
CA GLU A 108 8.61 16.33 -0.89
C GLU A 108 8.57 15.81 -2.33
N SER A 109 8.84 16.68 -3.29
CA SER A 109 8.76 16.35 -4.71
C SER A 109 9.60 15.15 -5.12
N GLU A 110 10.73 14.91 -4.45
CA GLU A 110 11.59 13.76 -4.70
C GLU A 110 10.87 12.44 -4.43
N ILE A 111 10.09 12.38 -3.34
CA ILE A 111 9.31 11.20 -2.99
C ILE A 111 8.09 11.09 -3.90
N GLU A 112 7.38 12.19 -4.13
CA GLU A 112 6.18 12.20 -4.97
C GLU A 112 6.47 11.88 -6.44
N SER A 113 7.73 12.08 -6.89
CA SER A 113 8.13 11.72 -8.25
C SER A 113 8.31 10.22 -8.46
N ILE A 114 8.39 9.43 -7.40
CA ILE A 114 8.48 7.97 -7.50
C ILE A 114 7.15 7.46 -8.06
N SER A 115 7.22 6.66 -9.12
CA SER A 115 6.03 6.22 -9.85
C SER A 115 6.05 4.71 -10.08
N ALA A 116 4.98 4.04 -9.66
CA ALA A 116 4.79 2.62 -9.95
C ALA A 116 4.69 2.37 -11.46
N THR A 117 4.13 3.30 -12.23
CA THR A 117 4.07 3.22 -13.69
C THR A 117 5.48 3.17 -14.29
N LYS A 118 6.37 4.03 -13.85
CA LYS A 118 7.77 4.02 -14.28
C LYS A 118 8.46 2.71 -13.91
N ILE A 119 8.27 2.25 -12.69
CA ILE A 119 8.86 1.01 -12.19
C ILE A 119 8.40 -0.18 -13.04
N ARG A 120 7.11 -0.28 -13.32
CA ARG A 120 6.57 -1.35 -14.18
C ARG A 120 7.16 -1.30 -15.59
N LYS A 121 7.31 -0.10 -16.15
CA LYS A 121 7.92 0.08 -17.47
C LYS A 121 9.37 -0.43 -17.49
N GLU A 122 10.15 -0.08 -16.48
CA GLU A 122 11.53 -0.54 -16.34
C GLU A 122 11.60 -2.07 -16.19
N LEU A 123 10.71 -2.66 -15.38
CA LEU A 123 10.65 -4.11 -15.20
C LEU A 123 10.32 -4.84 -16.52
N ARG A 124 9.44 -4.27 -17.34
CA ARG A 124 9.13 -4.83 -18.65
C ARG A 124 10.33 -4.75 -19.60
N ASN A 125 11.05 -3.63 -19.59
CA ASN A 125 12.26 -3.45 -20.39
C ASN A 125 13.35 -4.43 -19.98
N GLU A 126 13.40 -4.83 -18.72
CA GLU A 126 14.34 -5.81 -18.19
C GLU A 126 13.85 -7.25 -18.34
N GLY A 127 12.63 -7.46 -18.84
CA GLY A 127 12.03 -8.79 -19.01
C GLY A 127 11.54 -9.45 -17.74
N LYS A 128 11.42 -8.71 -16.64
CA LYS A 128 11.00 -9.25 -15.34
C LYS A 128 9.49 -9.38 -15.19
N ILE A 129 8.72 -8.63 -15.97
CA ILE A 129 7.26 -8.75 -16.05
C ILE A 129 6.82 -8.66 -17.52
N LYS A 130 5.62 -9.11 -17.79
CA LYS A 130 5.04 -9.09 -19.14
C LYS A 130 4.53 -7.72 -19.56
#